data_36c83f36daaf248332a228400e95b9cc
#
_entry.id   36c83f36daaf248332a228400e95b9cc
#
_cell.length_a   1.000
_cell.length_b   1.000
_cell.length_c   1.000
_cell.angle_alpha   90.00
_cell.angle_beta   90.00
_cell.angle_gamma   90.00
#
_symmetry.space_group_name_H-M   'P 1'
#
loop_
_entity.id
_entity.type
_entity.pdbx_description
1 polymer ?
#
loop_
_entity_poly.entity_id
_entity_poly.type
_entity_poly.pdbx_seq_one_letter_code
_entity_poly.pdbx_strand_id
1 'polypeptide(L)'
;MVTAERQPETVPAIRNPGIALNLDWVRQVRVNRSAVERRAATLGTRRTVKKQWQAAWLINAVRCLDLTTLAGDDTPGNVRRLCAKGLHPLRTDMEEALGVAGIRVGAVCVYHNLVPVAVDALAGTGLPVAAVSTGFPAGQVPFPVKLEEIKSSVRAGAAEIDIVISRAHVLTGSWRALYDEVRAFRDACGEAHMKTIIATGELATLRNVEMASLVCMMAGADFIKTSTGKESVNATLPFGLVMVRAIRDFTERTGYRVGFKPAGGIRTAKQALEWEILMKEELDDAWLHPDLFRIGASSLLTDIERQLSYFLTGRYAADHHFPMP
;
A
#
# COMPACT_ATOMS: atom_id res chain seq x y z
N MET A 1 -38.10 4.94 -23.25
CA MET A 1 -36.86 4.22 -23.58
C MET A 1 -36.01 4.25 -22.30
N VAL A 2 -35.93 3.16 -21.59
CA VAL A 2 -35.11 3.02 -20.36
C VAL A 2 -33.68 2.75 -20.84
N THR A 3 -32.80 3.70 -20.65
CA THR A 3 -31.35 3.49 -20.86
C THR A 3 -30.85 2.53 -19.80
N ALA A 4 -30.46 1.31 -20.23
CA ALA A 4 -29.80 0.36 -19.35
C ALA A 4 -28.49 0.98 -18.85
N GLU A 5 -28.41 1.21 -17.54
CA GLU A 5 -27.15 1.52 -16.86
C GLU A 5 -26.18 0.37 -17.11
N ARG A 6 -25.10 0.63 -17.83
CA ARG A 6 -23.98 -0.30 -17.92
C ARG A 6 -23.40 -0.47 -16.50
N GLN A 7 -23.54 -1.66 -15.95
CA GLN A 7 -22.75 -2.05 -14.78
C GLN A 7 -21.27 -1.85 -15.14
N PRO A 8 -20.45 -1.26 -14.24
CA PRO A 8 -19.04 -1.12 -14.51
C PRO A 8 -18.45 -2.52 -14.69
N GLU A 9 -17.84 -2.78 -15.86
CA GLU A 9 -17.04 -3.97 -16.08
C GLU A 9 -15.97 -4.03 -14.98
N THR A 10 -16.01 -5.06 -14.16
CA THR A 10 -14.96 -5.33 -13.17
C THR A 10 -13.71 -5.70 -13.96
N VAL A 11 -12.78 -4.74 -14.09
CA VAL A 11 -11.46 -5.02 -14.64
C VAL A 11 -10.82 -6.10 -13.75
N PRO A 12 -10.37 -7.24 -14.32
CA PRO A 12 -9.74 -8.27 -13.51
C PRO A 12 -8.58 -7.67 -12.73
N ALA A 13 -8.53 -7.98 -11.43
CA ALA A 13 -7.45 -7.50 -10.58
C ALA A 13 -6.09 -7.90 -11.17
N ILE A 14 -5.15 -6.96 -11.24
CA ILE A 14 -3.79 -7.20 -11.74
C ILE A 14 -3.12 -8.20 -10.83
N ARG A 15 -2.66 -9.33 -11.39
CA ARG A 15 -2.01 -10.41 -10.66
C ARG A 15 -0.60 -10.64 -11.16
N ASN A 16 0.30 -10.90 -10.23
CA ASN A 16 1.64 -11.36 -10.54
C ASN A 16 1.74 -12.87 -10.29
N PRO A 17 1.84 -13.73 -11.32
CA PRO A 17 1.98 -15.17 -11.13
C PRO A 17 3.34 -15.56 -10.56
N GLY A 18 4.30 -14.62 -10.55
CA GLY A 18 5.69 -14.87 -10.24
C GLY A 18 6.44 -15.57 -11.38
N ILE A 19 7.72 -15.76 -11.14
CA ILE A 19 8.65 -16.48 -12.04
C ILE A 19 9.57 -17.35 -11.19
N ALA A 20 10.27 -18.29 -11.80
CA ALA A 20 11.33 -19.05 -11.13
C ALA A 20 12.42 -18.11 -10.57
N LEU A 21 12.96 -18.44 -9.39
CA LEU A 21 14.02 -17.64 -8.79
C LEU A 21 15.26 -17.58 -9.69
N ASN A 22 15.63 -16.37 -10.08
CA ASN A 22 16.86 -16.10 -10.83
C ASN A 22 17.91 -15.46 -9.91
N LEU A 23 18.76 -16.29 -9.32
CA LEU A 23 19.80 -15.82 -8.39
C LEU A 23 20.86 -14.94 -9.07
N ASP A 24 21.13 -15.14 -10.35
CA ASP A 24 22.12 -14.33 -11.06
C ASP A 24 21.61 -12.91 -11.25
N TRP A 25 20.32 -12.72 -11.58
CA TRP A 25 19.70 -11.40 -11.58
C TRP A 25 19.80 -10.74 -10.21
N VAL A 26 19.41 -11.45 -9.12
CA VAL A 26 19.49 -10.92 -7.76
C VAL A 26 20.92 -10.51 -7.39
N ARG A 27 21.94 -11.31 -7.71
CA ARG A 27 23.35 -11.01 -7.43
C ARG A 27 23.91 -9.83 -8.23
N GLN A 28 23.38 -9.60 -9.44
CA GLN A 28 23.78 -8.49 -10.32
C GLN A 28 23.28 -7.13 -9.84
N VAL A 29 22.35 -7.05 -8.91
CA VAL A 29 21.84 -5.79 -8.34
C VAL A 29 22.99 -4.91 -7.85
N ARG A 30 22.98 -3.66 -8.27
CA ARG A 30 23.93 -2.62 -7.86
C ARG A 30 23.20 -1.33 -7.57
N VAL A 31 23.32 -0.84 -6.35
CA VAL A 31 22.72 0.41 -5.90
C VAL A 31 23.80 1.45 -5.62
N ASN A 32 23.76 2.55 -6.36
CA ASN A 32 24.56 3.72 -6.02
C ASN A 32 23.80 4.58 -5.00
N ARG A 33 24.15 4.42 -3.73
CA ARG A 33 23.47 5.11 -2.62
C ARG A 33 23.44 6.63 -2.81
N SER A 34 24.58 7.25 -3.13
CA SER A 34 24.65 8.69 -3.30
C SER A 34 23.78 9.22 -4.44
N ALA A 35 23.68 8.45 -5.54
CA ALA A 35 22.79 8.80 -6.65
C ALA A 35 21.31 8.68 -6.25
N VAL A 36 20.93 7.63 -5.51
CA VAL A 36 19.57 7.43 -5.00
C VAL A 36 19.19 8.56 -4.04
N GLU A 37 20.04 8.88 -3.07
CA GLU A 37 19.78 9.94 -2.09
C GLU A 37 19.63 11.30 -2.77
N ARG A 38 20.51 11.66 -3.72
CA ARG A 38 20.40 12.90 -4.50
C ARG A 38 19.11 12.94 -5.34
N ARG A 39 18.75 11.84 -5.99
CA ARG A 39 17.50 11.79 -6.78
C ARG A 39 16.28 11.95 -5.87
N ALA A 40 16.23 11.23 -4.77
CA ALA A 40 15.16 11.29 -3.80
C ALA A 40 14.98 12.71 -3.22
N ALA A 41 16.07 13.40 -2.87
CA ALA A 41 16.04 14.77 -2.36
C ALA A 41 15.42 15.77 -3.34
N THR A 42 15.42 15.49 -4.65
CA THR A 42 14.85 16.39 -5.66
C THR A 42 13.38 16.14 -5.95
N LEU A 43 12.80 15.02 -5.50
CA LEU A 43 11.43 14.63 -5.87
C LEU A 43 10.40 15.68 -5.49
N GLY A 44 10.43 16.20 -4.26
CA GLY A 44 9.48 17.20 -3.78
C GLY A 44 9.50 18.54 -4.55
N THR A 45 10.55 18.81 -5.34
CA THR A 45 10.70 20.04 -6.13
C THR A 45 10.57 19.82 -7.64
N ARG A 46 10.44 18.57 -8.11
CA ARG A 46 10.39 18.25 -9.54
C ARG A 46 9.09 18.66 -10.21
N ARG A 47 8.01 18.70 -9.46
CA ARG A 47 6.71 19.13 -9.96
C ARG A 47 6.12 20.20 -9.05
N THR A 48 5.56 21.22 -9.66
CA THR A 48 4.81 22.26 -8.95
C THR A 48 3.33 21.86 -8.98
N VAL A 49 2.89 21.14 -7.94
CA VAL A 49 1.50 20.71 -7.79
C VAL A 49 0.78 21.72 -6.89
N LYS A 50 -0.04 22.60 -7.49
CA LYS A 50 -0.74 23.70 -6.78
C LYS A 50 -2.19 23.84 -7.25
N LYS A 51 -3.03 24.48 -6.43
CA LYS A 51 -4.43 24.81 -6.72
C LYS A 51 -5.23 23.57 -7.15
N GLN A 52 -5.94 23.64 -8.28
CA GLN A 52 -6.77 22.55 -8.80
C GLN A 52 -5.98 21.26 -9.06
N TRP A 53 -4.73 21.35 -9.47
CA TRP A 53 -3.87 20.17 -9.64
C TRP A 53 -3.53 19.51 -8.31
N GLN A 54 -3.30 20.30 -7.27
CA GLN A 54 -3.10 19.78 -5.92
C GLN A 54 -4.36 19.07 -5.41
N ALA A 55 -5.53 19.69 -5.60
CA ALA A 55 -6.80 19.06 -5.22
C ALA A 55 -7.01 17.74 -5.96
N ALA A 56 -6.80 17.69 -7.29
CA ALA A 56 -6.94 16.47 -8.08
C ALA A 56 -5.99 15.35 -7.62
N TRP A 57 -4.74 15.65 -7.32
CA TRP A 57 -3.79 14.67 -6.81
C TRP A 57 -4.13 14.21 -5.40
N LEU A 58 -4.57 15.11 -4.52
CA LEU A 58 -5.03 14.72 -3.18
C LEU A 58 -6.29 13.84 -3.22
N ILE A 59 -7.19 14.06 -4.17
CA ILE A 59 -8.33 13.18 -4.44
C ILE A 59 -7.83 11.80 -4.89
N ASN A 60 -6.82 11.73 -5.75
CA ASN A 60 -6.21 10.46 -6.13
C ASN A 60 -5.53 9.78 -4.94
N ALA A 61 -4.81 10.52 -4.09
CA ALA A 61 -4.23 9.98 -2.86
C ALA A 61 -5.29 9.35 -1.94
N VAL A 62 -6.49 9.96 -1.81
CA VAL A 62 -7.62 9.35 -1.08
C VAL A 62 -8.01 8.01 -1.68
N ARG A 63 -8.15 7.92 -3.02
CA ARG A 63 -8.50 6.67 -3.71
C ARG A 63 -7.44 5.58 -3.54
N CYS A 64 -6.18 5.98 -3.39
CA CYS A 64 -5.05 5.07 -3.19
C CYS A 64 -4.76 4.79 -1.70
N LEU A 65 -5.56 5.30 -0.76
CA LEU A 65 -5.31 5.11 0.67
C LEU A 65 -5.76 3.72 1.12
N ASP A 66 -4.85 2.96 1.76
CA ASP A 66 -5.22 1.84 2.62
C ASP A 66 -5.43 2.41 4.03
N LEU A 67 -6.70 2.73 4.35
CA LEU A 67 -7.06 3.31 5.63
C LEU A 67 -6.90 2.27 6.74
N THR A 68 -5.95 2.52 7.64
CA THR A 68 -5.36 1.47 8.48
C THR A 68 -5.57 1.75 9.97
N THR A 69 -6.00 0.74 10.73
CA THR A 69 -5.81 0.70 12.18
C THR A 69 -5.14 -0.61 12.59
N LEU A 70 -4.06 -0.50 13.37
CA LEU A 70 -3.23 -1.62 13.84
C LEU A 70 -2.75 -1.33 15.26
N ALA A 71 -3.67 -0.93 16.12
CA ALA A 71 -3.44 -0.71 17.54
C ALA A 71 -3.83 -1.95 18.35
N GLY A 72 -3.15 -2.19 19.45
CA GLY A 72 -3.45 -3.35 20.31
C GLY A 72 -4.77 -3.24 21.08
N ASP A 73 -5.33 -2.04 21.13
CA ASP A 73 -6.61 -1.71 21.76
C ASP A 73 -7.75 -1.48 20.76
N ASP A 74 -7.56 -1.87 19.50
CA ASP A 74 -8.62 -1.80 18.49
C ASP A 74 -9.82 -2.65 18.89
N THR A 75 -11.01 -2.08 18.73
CA THR A 75 -12.29 -2.70 19.05
C THR A 75 -13.16 -2.86 17.80
N PRO A 76 -14.17 -3.75 17.82
CA PRO A 76 -15.17 -3.81 16.76
C PRO A 76 -15.82 -2.46 16.43
N GLY A 77 -16.02 -1.60 17.44
CA GLY A 77 -16.56 -0.25 17.29
C GLY A 77 -15.64 0.67 16.48
N ASN A 78 -14.34 0.65 16.79
CA ASN A 78 -13.33 1.42 16.04
C ASN A 78 -13.30 0.97 14.58
N VAL A 79 -13.28 -0.35 14.34
CA VAL A 79 -13.21 -0.90 12.99
C VAL A 79 -14.45 -0.56 12.17
N ARG A 80 -15.66 -0.61 12.75
CA ARG A 80 -16.88 -0.17 12.03
C ARG A 80 -16.82 1.31 11.66
N ARG A 81 -16.33 2.17 12.57
CA ARG A 81 -16.14 3.61 12.24
C ARG A 81 -15.08 3.81 11.16
N LEU A 82 -13.99 3.04 11.20
CA LEU A 82 -12.96 3.06 10.15
C LEU A 82 -13.54 2.65 8.79
N CYS A 83 -14.36 1.60 8.74
CA CYS A 83 -15.04 1.16 7.54
C CYS A 83 -16.00 2.25 7.00
N ALA A 84 -16.80 2.87 7.86
CA ALA A 84 -17.67 3.98 7.47
C ALA A 84 -16.85 5.17 6.92
N LYS A 85 -15.71 5.50 7.56
CA LYS A 85 -14.80 6.54 7.08
C LYS A 85 -14.13 6.15 5.76
N GLY A 86 -13.85 4.89 5.54
CA GLY A 86 -13.31 4.39 4.26
C GLY A 86 -14.29 4.51 3.10
N LEU A 87 -15.58 4.32 3.38
CA LEU A 87 -16.66 4.50 2.40
C LEU A 87 -16.99 5.98 2.14
N HIS A 88 -16.85 6.82 3.15
CA HIS A 88 -17.15 8.25 3.11
C HIS A 88 -15.95 9.06 3.62
N PRO A 89 -14.83 9.06 2.87
CA PRO A 89 -13.59 9.70 3.32
C PRO A 89 -13.69 11.23 3.39
N LEU A 90 -14.56 11.82 2.60
CA LEU A 90 -14.84 13.25 2.56
C LEU A 90 -16.26 13.53 3.02
N ARG A 91 -16.52 14.76 3.48
CA ARG A 91 -17.89 15.23 3.76
C ARG A 91 -18.65 15.40 2.45
N THR A 92 -19.95 15.13 2.46
CA THR A 92 -20.81 15.19 1.27
C THR A 92 -20.76 16.56 0.58
N ASP A 93 -20.76 17.65 1.35
CA ASP A 93 -20.65 19.00 0.79
C ASP A 93 -19.32 19.25 0.06
N MET A 94 -18.24 18.62 0.51
CA MET A 94 -16.94 18.67 -0.16
C MET A 94 -16.92 17.79 -1.41
N GLU A 95 -17.52 16.60 -1.35
CA GLU A 95 -17.64 15.71 -2.52
C GLU A 95 -18.40 16.39 -3.66
N GLU A 96 -19.52 17.02 -3.34
CA GLU A 96 -20.34 17.77 -4.30
C GLU A 96 -19.55 18.94 -4.91
N ALA A 97 -18.91 19.76 -4.06
CA ALA A 97 -18.14 20.93 -4.51
C ALA A 97 -16.91 20.56 -5.35
N LEU A 98 -16.31 19.37 -5.11
CA LEU A 98 -15.16 18.83 -5.87
C LEU A 98 -15.58 18.01 -7.09
N GLY A 99 -16.87 17.67 -7.24
CA GLY A 99 -17.38 16.82 -8.32
C GLY A 99 -16.90 15.37 -8.22
N VAL A 100 -16.75 14.84 -7.00
CA VAL A 100 -16.20 13.49 -6.73
C VAL A 100 -17.16 12.62 -5.91
N ALA A 101 -18.45 12.75 -6.15
CA ALA A 101 -19.48 12.00 -5.44
C ALA A 101 -19.17 10.48 -5.42
N GLY A 102 -19.33 9.86 -4.25
CA GLY A 102 -19.07 8.44 -4.05
C GLY A 102 -17.59 8.06 -4.02
N ILE A 103 -16.69 9.01 -3.80
CA ILE A 103 -15.27 8.70 -3.56
C ILE A 103 -15.12 7.79 -2.35
N ARG A 104 -14.18 6.84 -2.41
CA ARG A 104 -13.81 5.95 -1.31
C ARG A 104 -12.31 5.66 -1.34
N VAL A 105 -11.81 5.16 -0.23
CA VAL A 105 -10.40 4.75 -0.12
C VAL A 105 -10.13 3.46 -0.90
N GLY A 106 -8.85 3.08 -1.05
CA GLY A 106 -8.45 1.88 -1.78
C GLY A 106 -8.73 0.58 -1.04
N ALA A 107 -8.56 0.58 0.29
CA ALA A 107 -8.87 -0.55 1.17
C ALA A 107 -9.01 -0.10 2.63
N VAL A 108 -9.59 -0.97 3.47
CA VAL A 108 -9.48 -0.88 4.94
C VAL A 108 -8.53 -1.97 5.41
N CYS A 109 -7.52 -1.61 6.23
CA CYS A 109 -6.50 -2.55 6.68
C CYS A 109 -6.56 -2.71 8.21
N VAL A 110 -6.69 -3.97 8.67
CA VAL A 110 -6.87 -4.33 10.09
C VAL A 110 -6.04 -5.55 10.49
N TYR A 111 -5.98 -5.85 11.78
CA TYR A 111 -5.50 -7.15 12.25
C TYR A 111 -6.47 -8.29 11.89
N HIS A 112 -5.94 -9.51 11.72
CA HIS A 112 -6.70 -10.70 11.31
C HIS A 112 -7.92 -11.00 12.20
N ASN A 113 -7.85 -10.77 13.52
CA ASN A 113 -8.98 -10.96 14.43
C ASN A 113 -10.17 -10.03 14.14
N LEU A 114 -9.94 -8.91 13.49
CA LEU A 114 -10.95 -7.88 13.18
C LEU A 114 -11.45 -7.95 11.73
N VAL A 115 -10.90 -8.87 10.92
CA VAL A 115 -11.35 -9.08 9.53
C VAL A 115 -12.84 -9.37 9.44
N PRO A 116 -13.44 -10.30 10.25
CA PRO A 116 -14.87 -10.55 10.17
C PRO A 116 -15.74 -9.30 10.39
N VAL A 117 -15.30 -8.43 11.31
CA VAL A 117 -16.01 -7.16 11.62
C VAL A 117 -15.93 -6.20 10.44
N ALA A 118 -14.77 -6.09 9.80
CA ALA A 118 -14.58 -5.21 8.65
C ALA A 118 -15.34 -5.74 7.42
N VAL A 119 -15.30 -7.04 7.16
CA VAL A 119 -16.03 -7.70 6.06
C VAL A 119 -17.54 -7.52 6.21
N ASP A 120 -18.08 -7.71 7.41
CA ASP A 120 -19.51 -7.48 7.70
C ASP A 120 -19.88 -6.01 7.46
N ALA A 121 -19.07 -5.06 7.99
CA ALA A 121 -19.35 -3.63 7.84
C ALA A 121 -19.23 -3.13 6.39
N LEU A 122 -18.49 -3.81 5.53
CA LEU A 122 -18.28 -3.46 4.13
C LEU A 122 -19.05 -4.36 3.15
N ALA A 123 -19.92 -5.22 3.64
CA ALA A 123 -20.68 -6.15 2.81
C ALA A 123 -21.45 -5.42 1.70
N GLY A 124 -21.34 -5.90 0.45
CA GLY A 124 -22.03 -5.33 -0.71
C GLY A 124 -21.44 -4.01 -1.26
N THR A 125 -20.42 -3.44 -0.62
CA THR A 125 -19.83 -2.14 -1.05
C THR A 125 -18.73 -2.30 -2.10
N GLY A 126 -18.08 -3.48 -2.17
CA GLY A 126 -16.93 -3.75 -3.02
C GLY A 126 -15.61 -3.10 -2.54
N LEU A 127 -15.58 -2.45 -1.35
CA LEU A 127 -14.35 -1.95 -0.75
C LEU A 127 -13.58 -3.12 -0.12
N PRO A 128 -12.32 -3.41 -0.54
CA PRO A 128 -11.59 -4.57 -0.05
C PRO A 128 -11.13 -4.41 1.41
N VAL A 129 -11.13 -5.54 2.13
CA VAL A 129 -10.52 -5.67 3.46
C VAL A 129 -9.13 -6.28 3.30
N ALA A 130 -8.12 -5.57 3.78
CA ALA A 130 -6.74 -6.04 3.90
C ALA A 130 -6.46 -6.50 5.33
N ALA A 131 -5.75 -7.62 5.48
CA ALA A 131 -5.30 -8.12 6.77
C ALA A 131 -3.77 -8.15 6.84
N VAL A 132 -3.17 -7.62 7.92
CA VAL A 132 -1.76 -7.87 8.21
C VAL A 132 -1.58 -9.29 8.73
N SER A 133 -0.47 -9.96 8.38
CA SER A 133 -0.27 -11.38 8.66
C SER A 133 1.20 -11.77 8.88
N THR A 134 1.42 -13.06 9.09
CA THR A 134 2.74 -13.70 9.26
C THR A 134 3.49 -13.23 10.50
N GLY A 135 2.75 -13.03 11.60
CA GLY A 135 3.31 -12.57 12.87
C GLY A 135 3.65 -11.07 12.85
N PHE A 136 2.82 -10.27 12.15
CA PHE A 136 2.98 -8.82 12.10
C PHE A 136 3.04 -8.21 13.53
N PRO A 137 3.93 -7.23 13.82
CA PRO A 137 4.89 -6.61 12.90
C PRO A 137 6.24 -7.32 12.80
N ALA A 138 6.61 -8.14 13.77
CA ALA A 138 7.96 -8.68 13.89
C ALA A 138 8.27 -9.85 12.94
N GLY A 139 7.24 -10.59 12.50
CA GLY A 139 7.42 -11.77 11.65
C GLY A 139 8.07 -12.96 12.36
N GLN A 140 8.09 -12.97 13.71
CA GLN A 140 8.84 -13.92 14.55
C GLN A 140 7.98 -15.07 15.12
N VAL A 141 7.06 -15.58 14.31
CA VAL A 141 6.27 -16.77 14.66
C VAL A 141 6.72 -17.97 13.82
N PRO A 142 6.51 -19.22 14.28
CA PRO A 142 6.85 -20.42 13.52
C PRO A 142 6.19 -20.44 12.15
N PHE A 143 6.91 -20.94 11.13
CA PHE A 143 6.44 -20.93 9.75
C PHE A 143 5.05 -21.56 9.53
N PRO A 144 4.69 -22.72 10.13
CA PRO A 144 3.32 -23.25 9.98
C PRO A 144 2.24 -22.34 10.52
N VAL A 145 2.54 -21.57 11.60
CA VAL A 145 1.61 -20.58 12.18
C VAL A 145 1.39 -19.42 11.22
N LYS A 146 2.44 -18.95 10.53
CA LYS A 146 2.33 -17.90 9.49
C LYS A 146 1.34 -18.32 8.39
N LEU A 147 1.44 -19.56 7.91
CA LEU A 147 0.54 -20.08 6.87
C LEU A 147 -0.91 -20.17 7.35
N GLU A 148 -1.12 -20.62 8.58
CA GLU A 148 -2.48 -20.72 9.14
C GLU A 148 -3.09 -19.34 9.40
N GLU A 149 -2.32 -18.36 9.81
CA GLU A 149 -2.75 -16.96 9.97
C GLU A 149 -3.25 -16.37 8.65
N ILE A 150 -2.51 -16.59 7.53
CA ILE A 150 -2.95 -16.20 6.18
C ILE A 150 -4.28 -16.87 5.82
N LYS A 151 -4.32 -18.22 5.91
CA LYS A 151 -5.52 -18.99 5.56
C LYS A 151 -6.73 -18.60 6.39
N SER A 152 -6.52 -18.31 7.68
CA SER A 152 -7.58 -17.85 8.58
C SER A 152 -8.15 -16.51 8.13
N SER A 153 -7.30 -15.55 7.77
CA SER A 153 -7.72 -14.23 7.26
C SER A 153 -8.48 -14.36 5.94
N VAL A 154 -8.00 -15.20 5.01
CA VAL A 154 -8.70 -15.48 3.74
C VAL A 154 -10.08 -16.12 3.98
N ARG A 155 -10.17 -17.13 4.84
CA ARG A 155 -11.45 -17.75 5.22
C ARG A 155 -12.41 -16.75 5.87
N ALA A 156 -11.88 -15.75 6.58
CA ALA A 156 -12.68 -14.69 7.19
C ALA A 156 -13.13 -13.61 6.18
N GLY A 157 -12.72 -13.71 4.91
CA GLY A 157 -13.15 -12.81 3.83
C GLY A 157 -12.17 -11.67 3.50
N ALA A 158 -10.93 -11.70 4.00
CA ALA A 158 -9.92 -10.74 3.59
C ALA A 158 -9.61 -10.90 2.08
N ALA A 159 -9.75 -9.82 1.33
CA ALA A 159 -9.44 -9.77 -0.10
C ALA A 159 -7.94 -9.52 -0.36
N GLU A 160 -7.22 -8.99 0.61
CA GLU A 160 -5.82 -8.62 0.51
C GLU A 160 -5.06 -9.04 1.79
N ILE A 161 -3.85 -9.55 1.63
CA ILE A 161 -3.01 -10.01 2.75
C ILE A 161 -1.66 -9.30 2.71
N ASP A 162 -1.38 -8.50 3.74
CA ASP A 162 -0.11 -7.81 3.91
C ASP A 162 0.82 -8.71 4.76
N ILE A 163 1.63 -9.55 4.12
CA ILE A 163 2.57 -10.46 4.79
C ILE A 163 3.87 -9.73 5.20
N VAL A 164 4.51 -10.16 6.27
CA VAL A 164 5.85 -9.71 6.69
C VAL A 164 6.88 -10.79 6.35
N ILE A 165 7.92 -10.44 5.60
CA ILE A 165 9.02 -11.35 5.30
C ILE A 165 9.89 -11.66 6.54
N SER A 166 10.55 -12.80 6.55
CA SER A 166 11.61 -13.09 7.53
C SER A 166 12.89 -12.33 7.17
N ARG A 167 13.14 -11.20 7.86
CA ARG A 167 14.29 -10.32 7.59
C ARG A 167 15.63 -11.07 7.68
N ALA A 168 15.70 -12.10 8.54
CA ALA A 168 16.89 -12.95 8.69
C ALA A 168 17.35 -13.53 7.35
N HIS A 169 16.45 -13.95 6.48
CA HIS A 169 16.81 -14.46 5.16
C HIS A 169 17.55 -13.41 4.30
N VAL A 170 17.12 -12.17 4.37
CA VAL A 170 17.78 -11.05 3.66
C VAL A 170 19.14 -10.75 4.27
N LEU A 171 19.20 -10.61 5.60
CA LEU A 171 20.41 -10.22 6.32
C LEU A 171 21.53 -11.28 6.24
N THR A 172 21.15 -12.55 6.06
CA THR A 172 22.11 -13.67 5.87
C THR A 172 22.36 -14.02 4.39
N GLY A 173 21.70 -13.30 3.44
CA GLY A 173 21.82 -13.58 2.01
C GLY A 173 21.17 -14.89 1.56
N SER A 174 20.23 -15.42 2.34
CA SER A 174 19.53 -16.69 2.09
C SER A 174 18.35 -16.49 1.11
N TRP A 175 18.65 -16.00 -0.11
CA TRP A 175 17.66 -15.60 -1.10
C TRP A 175 16.72 -16.71 -1.53
N ARG A 176 17.20 -17.96 -1.60
CA ARG A 176 16.35 -19.13 -1.87
C ARG A 176 15.31 -19.33 -0.76
N ALA A 177 15.73 -19.23 0.50
CA ALA A 177 14.82 -19.38 1.63
C ALA A 177 13.76 -18.26 1.66
N LEU A 178 14.14 -17.01 1.33
CA LEU A 178 13.18 -15.92 1.18
C LEU A 178 12.17 -16.20 0.06
N TYR A 179 12.64 -16.66 -1.10
CA TYR A 179 11.77 -16.99 -2.22
C TYR A 179 10.76 -18.09 -1.85
N ASP A 180 11.26 -19.18 -1.26
CA ASP A 180 10.44 -20.35 -0.89
C ASP A 180 9.41 -19.97 0.19
N GLU A 181 9.80 -19.14 1.18
CA GLU A 181 8.89 -18.60 2.19
C GLU A 181 7.75 -17.78 1.54
N VAL A 182 8.10 -16.80 0.70
CA VAL A 182 7.11 -15.90 0.08
C VAL A 182 6.24 -16.66 -0.93
N ARG A 183 6.80 -17.66 -1.63
CA ARG A 183 6.04 -18.53 -2.53
C ARG A 183 4.97 -19.32 -1.78
N ALA A 184 5.34 -19.90 -0.63
CA ALA A 184 4.38 -20.60 0.21
C ALA A 184 3.28 -19.65 0.77
N PHE A 185 3.63 -18.40 1.08
CA PHE A 185 2.64 -17.38 1.46
C PHE A 185 1.70 -17.06 0.29
N ARG A 186 2.23 -16.92 -0.94
CA ARG A 186 1.40 -16.73 -2.14
C ARG A 186 0.39 -17.87 -2.31
N ASP A 187 0.83 -19.10 -2.17
CA ASP A 187 -0.03 -20.27 -2.30
C ASP A 187 -1.11 -20.29 -1.19
N ALA A 188 -0.75 -19.90 0.04
CA ALA A 188 -1.70 -19.78 1.16
C ALA A 188 -2.73 -18.66 0.99
N CYS A 189 -2.39 -17.58 0.28
CA CYS A 189 -3.32 -16.48 -0.02
C CYS A 189 -4.40 -16.88 -1.06
N GLY A 190 -4.17 -17.90 -1.88
CA GLY A 190 -5.13 -18.28 -2.94
C GLY A 190 -5.48 -17.09 -3.84
N GLU A 191 -6.75 -16.72 -3.90
CA GLU A 191 -7.24 -15.59 -4.71
C GLU A 191 -7.03 -14.22 -4.05
N ALA A 192 -6.65 -14.13 -2.78
CA ALA A 192 -6.40 -12.85 -2.13
C ALA A 192 -5.11 -12.20 -2.64
N HIS A 193 -5.10 -10.87 -2.84
CA HIS A 193 -3.90 -10.12 -3.22
C HIS A 193 -2.84 -10.18 -2.13
N MET A 194 -1.61 -10.51 -2.49
CA MET A 194 -0.50 -10.55 -1.55
C MET A 194 0.37 -9.30 -1.65
N LYS A 195 0.49 -8.56 -0.54
CA LYS A 195 1.43 -7.45 -0.42
C LYS A 195 2.56 -7.86 0.52
N THR A 196 3.80 -7.82 0.04
CA THR A 196 4.97 -8.24 0.83
C THR A 196 5.59 -7.04 1.53
N ILE A 197 5.55 -7.03 2.87
CA ILE A 197 6.21 -6.01 3.69
C ILE A 197 7.69 -6.35 3.78
N ILE A 198 8.52 -5.50 3.16
CA ILE A 198 9.98 -5.66 3.08
C ILE A 198 10.67 -5.27 4.39
N ALA A 199 10.06 -4.39 5.21
CA ALA A 199 10.67 -3.81 6.43
C ALA A 199 12.00 -3.10 6.13
N THR A 200 11.94 -2.16 5.19
CA THR A 200 13.10 -1.52 4.54
C THR A 200 14.12 -0.92 5.49
N GLY A 201 13.65 -0.34 6.62
CA GLY A 201 14.51 0.25 7.64
C GLY A 201 15.37 -0.75 8.42
N GLU A 202 15.07 -2.04 8.34
CA GLU A 202 15.76 -3.11 9.07
C GLU A 202 16.66 -3.98 8.17
N LEU A 203 16.77 -3.68 6.86
CA LEU A 203 17.55 -4.48 5.91
C LEU A 203 18.97 -3.98 5.67
N ALA A 204 19.47 -3.11 6.50
CA ALA A 204 20.84 -2.56 6.53
C ALA A 204 21.27 -1.74 5.31
N THR A 205 20.93 -2.11 4.08
CA THR A 205 21.37 -1.43 2.85
C THR A 205 20.28 -1.29 1.81
N LEU A 206 20.34 -0.23 1.00
CA LEU A 206 19.46 -0.05 -0.17
C LEU A 206 19.57 -1.22 -1.17
N ARG A 207 20.76 -1.84 -1.28
CA ARG A 207 20.97 -3.01 -2.12
C ARG A 207 20.14 -4.20 -1.62
N ASN A 208 20.12 -4.46 -0.32
CA ASN A 208 19.29 -5.51 0.26
C ASN A 208 17.80 -5.25 0.03
N VAL A 209 17.36 -4.00 0.11
CA VAL A 209 15.97 -3.62 -0.19
C VAL A 209 15.61 -3.96 -1.64
N GLU A 210 16.46 -3.64 -2.62
CA GLU A 210 16.23 -3.96 -4.02
C GLU A 210 16.22 -5.47 -4.27
N MET A 211 17.22 -6.19 -3.73
CA MET A 211 17.29 -7.64 -3.86
C MET A 211 16.08 -8.35 -3.26
N ALA A 212 15.65 -7.94 -2.05
CA ALA A 212 14.46 -8.48 -1.39
C ALA A 212 13.19 -8.18 -2.20
N SER A 213 13.06 -6.97 -2.75
CA SER A 213 11.95 -6.59 -3.63
C SER A 213 11.85 -7.49 -4.86
N LEU A 214 12.97 -7.73 -5.54
CA LEU A 214 13.03 -8.62 -6.71
C LEU A 214 12.66 -10.06 -6.34
N VAL A 215 13.19 -10.59 -5.25
CA VAL A 215 12.89 -11.95 -4.81
C VAL A 215 11.42 -12.12 -4.46
N CYS A 216 10.81 -11.15 -3.76
CA CYS A 216 9.39 -11.16 -3.44
C CYS A 216 8.51 -11.11 -4.70
N MET A 217 8.87 -10.27 -5.69
CA MET A 217 8.15 -10.20 -6.97
C MET A 217 8.29 -11.50 -7.78
N MET A 218 9.49 -12.11 -7.81
CA MET A 218 9.69 -13.43 -8.42
C MET A 218 8.83 -14.50 -7.76
N ALA A 219 8.62 -14.42 -6.44
CA ALA A 219 7.79 -15.36 -5.69
C ALA A 219 6.28 -15.13 -5.85
N GLY A 220 5.86 -14.08 -6.57
CA GLY A 220 4.44 -13.82 -6.87
C GLY A 220 3.78 -12.78 -5.97
N ALA A 221 4.53 -11.83 -5.42
CA ALA A 221 3.96 -10.67 -4.74
C ALA A 221 3.21 -9.79 -5.73
N ASP A 222 1.93 -9.48 -5.46
CA ASP A 222 1.13 -8.53 -6.23
C ASP A 222 1.53 -7.08 -5.92
N PHE A 223 1.99 -6.84 -4.68
CA PHE A 223 2.55 -5.57 -4.21
C PHE A 223 3.82 -5.79 -3.40
N ILE A 224 4.74 -4.84 -3.46
CA ILE A 224 5.79 -4.70 -2.46
C ILE A 224 5.51 -3.48 -1.58
N LYS A 225 5.59 -3.66 -0.26
CA LYS A 225 5.28 -2.65 0.76
C LYS A 225 6.54 -2.32 1.56
N THR A 226 6.77 -1.03 1.84
CA THR A 226 8.00 -0.61 2.51
C THR A 226 8.15 -1.18 3.91
N SER A 227 7.15 -1.00 4.77
CA SER A 227 7.29 -1.14 6.23
C SER A 227 6.00 -1.58 6.90
N THR A 228 6.09 -2.01 8.16
CA THR A 228 4.93 -2.30 9.01
C THR A 228 4.33 -1.02 9.62
N GLY A 229 5.11 0.05 9.71
CA GLY A 229 4.78 1.25 10.46
C GLY A 229 5.21 1.20 11.94
N LYS A 230 5.81 0.09 12.35
CA LYS A 230 6.26 -0.16 13.74
C LYS A 230 7.78 -0.19 13.89
N GLU A 231 8.52 -0.10 12.78
CA GLU A 231 9.97 0.05 12.77
C GLU A 231 10.41 1.46 13.22
N SER A 232 11.66 1.61 13.64
CA SER A 232 12.26 2.91 13.96
C SER A 232 12.40 3.81 12.72
N VAL A 233 12.65 3.21 11.56
CA VAL A 233 12.67 3.87 10.25
C VAL A 233 11.71 3.15 9.32
N ASN A 234 10.69 3.87 8.87
CA ASN A 234 9.65 3.34 7.98
C ASN A 234 9.85 3.80 6.53
N ALA A 235 8.77 4.20 5.85
CA ALA A 235 8.83 4.65 4.47
C ALA A 235 9.66 5.93 4.32
N THR A 236 10.69 5.85 3.46
CA THR A 236 11.47 7.01 3.01
C THR A 236 11.55 7.05 1.49
N LEU A 237 11.69 8.22 0.90
CA LEU A 237 11.80 8.36 -0.56
C LEU A 237 13.01 7.60 -1.14
N PRO A 238 14.19 7.51 -0.49
CA PRO A 238 15.27 6.65 -0.97
C PRO A 238 14.91 5.17 -1.04
N PHE A 239 14.23 4.60 -0.03
CA PHE A 239 13.73 3.23 -0.08
C PHE A 239 12.69 3.05 -1.18
N GLY A 240 11.71 3.96 -1.25
CA GLY A 240 10.70 3.94 -2.30
C GLY A 240 11.30 3.99 -3.70
N LEU A 241 12.28 4.86 -3.94
CA LEU A 241 12.95 5.00 -5.23
C LEU A 241 13.61 3.69 -5.68
N VAL A 242 14.29 3.00 -4.76
CA VAL A 242 14.92 1.70 -5.06
C VAL A 242 13.86 0.64 -5.36
N MET A 243 12.79 0.60 -4.58
CA MET A 243 11.70 -0.38 -4.77
C MET A 243 10.94 -0.15 -6.09
N VAL A 244 10.60 1.08 -6.44
CA VAL A 244 9.88 1.36 -7.70
C VAL A 244 10.75 1.12 -8.92
N ARG A 245 12.08 1.28 -8.81
CA ARG A 245 13.02 0.89 -9.86
C ARG A 245 13.09 -0.62 -10.02
N ALA A 246 13.09 -1.36 -8.92
CA ALA A 246 12.98 -2.83 -8.97
C ALA A 246 11.67 -3.28 -9.65
N ILE A 247 10.55 -2.59 -9.40
CA ILE A 247 9.27 -2.84 -10.09
C ILE A 247 9.41 -2.59 -11.59
N ARG A 248 9.99 -1.47 -11.99
CA ARG A 248 10.22 -1.14 -13.40
C ARG A 248 11.04 -2.22 -14.09
N ASP A 249 12.19 -2.55 -13.53
CA ASP A 249 13.09 -3.56 -14.09
C ASP A 249 12.43 -4.94 -14.17
N PHE A 250 11.62 -5.30 -13.16
CA PHE A 250 10.85 -6.54 -13.15
C PHE A 250 9.77 -6.53 -14.25
N THR A 251 9.03 -5.44 -14.40
CA THR A 251 8.00 -5.30 -15.43
C THR A 251 8.58 -5.32 -16.84
N GLU A 252 9.70 -4.62 -17.07
CA GLU A 252 10.38 -4.62 -18.37
C GLU A 252 10.87 -6.01 -18.79
N ARG A 253 11.31 -6.84 -17.84
CA ARG A 253 11.81 -8.19 -18.12
C ARG A 253 10.75 -9.27 -18.23
N THR A 254 9.63 -9.11 -17.52
CA THR A 254 8.63 -10.18 -17.36
C THR A 254 7.29 -9.85 -17.99
N GLY A 255 6.99 -8.56 -18.21
CA GLY A 255 5.68 -8.08 -18.61
C GLY A 255 4.67 -8.01 -17.46
N TYR A 256 4.98 -8.53 -16.26
CA TYR A 256 4.07 -8.51 -15.11
C TYR A 256 4.20 -7.20 -14.35
N ARG A 257 3.05 -6.58 -14.05
CA ARG A 257 2.99 -5.36 -13.25
C ARG A 257 2.81 -5.71 -11.77
N VAL A 258 3.62 -5.08 -10.92
CA VAL A 258 3.55 -5.21 -9.47
C VAL A 258 3.28 -3.84 -8.88
N GLY A 259 2.43 -3.79 -7.87
CA GLY A 259 2.08 -2.55 -7.18
C GLY A 259 3.12 -2.14 -6.12
N PHE A 260 3.05 -0.88 -5.72
CA PHE A 260 3.89 -0.31 -4.66
C PHE A 260 3.04 0.27 -3.53
N LYS A 261 3.41 -0.02 -2.28
CA LYS A 261 2.73 0.51 -1.08
C LYS A 261 3.74 1.11 -0.11
N PRO A 262 3.97 2.44 -0.11
CA PRO A 262 4.64 3.08 1.02
C PRO A 262 3.74 3.05 2.25
N ALA A 263 4.32 2.77 3.42
CA ALA A 263 3.58 2.70 4.68
C ALA A 263 4.47 3.08 5.88
N GLY A 264 3.86 3.70 6.87
CA GLY A 264 4.53 4.15 8.08
C GLY A 264 5.15 5.55 7.98
N GLY A 265 4.71 6.45 8.85
CA GLY A 265 5.23 7.82 8.94
C GLY A 265 4.64 8.82 7.94
N ILE A 266 3.72 8.42 7.07
CA ILE A 266 3.08 9.30 6.08
C ILE A 266 1.84 9.92 6.72
N ARG A 267 1.91 11.22 7.04
CA ARG A 267 0.89 11.91 7.85
C ARG A 267 0.36 13.19 7.22
N THR A 268 1.02 13.72 6.20
CA THR A 268 0.67 15.01 5.61
C THR A 268 0.35 14.88 4.13
N ALA A 269 -0.57 15.71 3.65
CA ALA A 269 -0.91 15.83 2.24
C ALA A 269 0.33 16.09 1.36
N LYS A 270 1.28 16.91 1.86
CA LYS A 270 2.55 17.14 1.17
C LYS A 270 3.34 15.84 0.96
N GLN A 271 3.42 14.99 1.98
CA GLN A 271 4.09 13.68 1.86
C GLN A 271 3.36 12.78 0.85
N ALA A 272 2.03 12.76 0.84
CA ALA A 272 1.27 11.99 -0.15
C ALA A 272 1.62 12.44 -1.57
N LEU A 273 1.66 13.75 -1.84
CA LEU A 273 2.07 14.29 -3.14
C LEU A 273 3.52 13.90 -3.51
N GLU A 274 4.44 13.87 -2.55
CA GLU A 274 5.83 13.43 -2.81
C GLU A 274 5.89 11.96 -3.25
N TRP A 275 5.05 11.09 -2.69
CA TRP A 275 4.92 9.69 -3.10
C TRP A 275 4.29 9.55 -4.49
N GLU A 276 3.25 10.32 -4.80
CA GLU A 276 2.65 10.32 -6.13
C GLU A 276 3.64 10.88 -7.19
N ILE A 277 4.43 11.90 -6.84
CA ILE A 277 5.51 12.40 -7.71
C ILE A 277 6.53 11.29 -7.98
N LEU A 278 6.95 10.53 -6.96
CA LEU A 278 7.86 9.40 -7.13
C LEU A 278 7.28 8.38 -8.13
N MET A 279 6.03 7.99 -7.97
CA MET A 279 5.36 7.03 -8.86
C MET A 279 5.31 7.55 -10.29
N LYS A 280 4.88 8.79 -10.48
CA LYS A 280 4.80 9.40 -11.81
C LYS A 280 6.15 9.54 -12.49
N GLU A 281 7.20 9.91 -11.75
CA GLU A 281 8.54 10.13 -12.31
C GLU A 281 9.28 8.83 -12.66
N GLU A 282 8.97 7.71 -11.99
CA GLU A 282 9.70 6.46 -12.16
C GLU A 282 8.88 5.35 -12.85
N LEU A 283 7.54 5.37 -12.75
CA LEU A 283 6.65 4.32 -13.27
C LEU A 283 5.50 4.85 -14.16
N ASP A 284 5.38 6.19 -14.30
CA ASP A 284 4.36 6.88 -15.09
C ASP A 284 2.92 6.77 -14.55
N ASP A 285 1.95 7.33 -15.29
CA ASP A 285 0.53 7.45 -14.90
C ASP A 285 -0.16 6.09 -14.71
N ALA A 286 0.29 5.06 -15.43
CA ALA A 286 -0.27 3.73 -15.33
C ALA A 286 -0.20 3.12 -13.91
N TRP A 287 0.71 3.62 -13.06
CA TRP A 287 0.81 3.21 -11.66
C TRP A 287 0.10 4.14 -10.67
N LEU A 288 -0.49 5.25 -11.09
CA LEU A 288 -1.25 6.15 -10.21
C LEU A 288 -2.71 5.69 -10.05
N HIS A 289 -2.91 4.40 -9.80
CA HIS A 289 -4.22 3.76 -9.65
C HIS A 289 -4.22 2.81 -8.45
N PRO A 290 -5.33 2.65 -7.70
CA PRO A 290 -5.39 1.77 -6.52
C PRO A 290 -4.94 0.33 -6.74
N ASP A 291 -5.02 -0.19 -7.95
CA ASP A 291 -4.57 -1.55 -8.27
C ASP A 291 -3.04 -1.69 -8.33
N LEU A 292 -2.30 -0.59 -8.43
CA LEU A 292 -0.83 -0.58 -8.54
C LEU A 292 -0.15 0.40 -7.58
N PHE A 293 -0.91 1.26 -6.90
CA PHE A 293 -0.37 2.19 -5.90
C PHE A 293 -1.31 2.28 -4.70
N ARG A 294 -0.76 2.12 -3.51
CA ARG A 294 -1.48 2.32 -2.25
C ARG A 294 -0.61 3.11 -1.28
N ILE A 295 -1.23 3.84 -0.38
CA ILE A 295 -0.58 4.54 0.73
C ILE A 295 -1.13 3.97 2.03
N GLY A 296 -0.30 3.29 2.82
CA GLY A 296 -0.70 2.75 4.11
C GLY A 296 -0.62 3.83 5.20
N ALA A 297 -1.75 4.38 5.60
CA ALA A 297 -1.82 5.43 6.61
C ALA A 297 -3.19 5.51 7.31
N SER A 298 -3.25 6.29 8.41
CA SER A 298 -4.48 6.63 9.12
C SER A 298 -4.70 8.14 9.14
N SER A 299 -3.93 8.88 9.91
CA SER A 299 -4.07 10.34 10.11
C SER A 299 -3.84 11.18 8.86
N LEU A 300 -3.26 10.64 7.80
CA LEU A 300 -3.08 11.30 6.52
C LEU A 300 -4.40 11.82 5.93
N LEU A 301 -5.47 11.04 6.07
CA LEU A 301 -6.78 11.42 5.51
C LEU A 301 -7.26 12.74 6.11
N THR A 302 -7.12 12.96 7.41
CA THR A 302 -7.50 14.22 8.06
C THR A 302 -6.74 15.42 7.48
N ASP A 303 -5.43 15.27 7.22
CA ASP A 303 -4.66 16.37 6.63
C ASP A 303 -5.06 16.64 5.18
N ILE A 304 -5.36 15.58 4.41
CA ILE A 304 -5.91 15.74 3.05
C ILE A 304 -7.26 16.46 3.07
N GLU A 305 -8.18 16.08 3.95
CA GLU A 305 -9.48 16.75 4.12
C GLU A 305 -9.29 18.24 4.45
N ARG A 306 -8.34 18.58 5.33
CA ARG A 306 -8.03 19.98 5.67
C ARG A 306 -7.53 20.77 4.47
N GLN A 307 -6.65 20.19 3.65
CA GLN A 307 -6.12 20.83 2.44
C GLN A 307 -7.22 21.02 1.38
N LEU A 308 -8.09 20.04 1.19
CA LEU A 308 -9.23 20.14 0.27
C LEU A 308 -10.25 21.16 0.76
N SER A 309 -10.54 21.21 2.07
CA SER A 309 -11.39 22.25 2.69
C SER A 309 -10.79 23.65 2.47
N TYR A 310 -9.48 23.80 2.66
CA TYR A 310 -8.81 25.08 2.38
C TYR A 310 -8.89 25.46 0.90
N PHE A 311 -8.74 24.50 -0.01
CA PHE A 311 -8.88 24.75 -1.45
C PHE A 311 -10.27 25.28 -1.81
N LEU A 312 -11.33 24.72 -1.19
CA LEU A 312 -12.72 25.12 -1.46
C LEU A 312 -13.11 26.46 -0.81
N THR A 313 -12.63 26.73 0.41
CA THR A 313 -13.15 27.82 1.25
C THR A 313 -12.15 28.94 1.48
N GLY A 314 -10.87 28.73 1.18
CA GLY A 314 -9.78 29.65 1.52
C GLY A 314 -9.44 29.70 3.02
N ARG A 315 -10.01 28.78 3.85
CA ARG A 315 -9.79 28.73 5.30
C ARG A 315 -9.55 27.31 5.77
N TYR A 316 -8.65 27.12 6.74
CA TYR A 316 -8.49 25.83 7.41
C TYR A 316 -9.67 25.58 8.34
N ALA A 317 -10.31 24.45 8.18
CA ALA A 317 -11.34 23.98 9.08
C ALA A 317 -10.73 23.44 10.39
N ALA A 318 -11.52 23.48 11.46
CA ALA A 318 -11.13 22.91 12.76
C ALA A 318 -11.11 21.36 12.71
N ASP A 319 -10.29 20.74 13.54
CA ASP A 319 -10.08 19.28 13.53
C ASP A 319 -11.37 18.47 13.76
N HIS A 320 -12.29 18.99 14.58
CA HIS A 320 -13.58 18.32 14.84
C HIS A 320 -14.51 18.24 13.62
N HIS A 321 -14.19 18.94 12.51
CA HIS A 321 -14.92 18.82 11.25
C HIS A 321 -14.52 17.55 10.45
N PHE A 322 -13.43 16.89 10.84
CA PHE A 322 -12.86 15.72 10.16
C PHE A 322 -12.57 14.59 11.15
N PRO A 323 -13.61 14.04 11.79
CA PRO A 323 -13.41 13.01 12.80
C PRO A 323 -12.81 11.75 12.17
N MET A 324 -11.78 11.23 12.86
CA MET A 324 -11.22 9.91 12.61
C MET A 324 -11.69 8.94 13.71
N PRO A 325 -11.83 7.65 13.39
CA PRO A 325 -12.24 6.62 14.36
C PRO A 325 -11.24 6.42 15.49
#